data_63a18cc64d7fad3a83390b1fe9f3bac9
#
_entry.id   63a18cc64d7fad3a83390b1fe9f3bac9
#
_cell.length_a   1.000
_cell.length_b   1.000
_cell.length_c   1.000
_cell.angle_alpha   90.00
_cell.angle_beta   90.00
_cell.angle_gamma   90.00
#
_symmetry.space_group_name_H-M   'P 1'
#
loop_
_entity.id
_entity.type
_entity.pdbx_description
1 polymer ?
#
loop_
_entity_poly.entity_id
_entity_poly.type
_entity_poly.pdbx_seq_one_letter_code
_entity_poly.pdbx_strand_id
1 'polypeptide(L)'
;MRTLVIAEHDKARLASATLGAITAASRFGGEIDVLVVGDACDAVAAHASTVQSVTRVLKAEAPYYGDGTAENIAALAQRLASGGAYRAVLAGASSFGKNLTPRVAALLDVAPVSDVIAIEAPGRYRRPIYAGNVIVPVESDQPVDVLTVRA
;
A
#
# COMPACT_ATOMS: atom_id res chain seq x y z
N MET A 1 -14.05 5.81 -6.14
CA MET A 1 -12.97 6.04 -5.19
C MET A 1 -11.88 4.98 -5.40
N ARG A 2 -10.62 5.35 -5.26
CA ARG A 2 -9.49 4.47 -5.58
C ARG A 2 -8.68 4.14 -4.35
N THR A 3 -8.04 2.97 -4.38
CA THR A 3 -7.04 2.55 -3.41
C THR A 3 -5.71 2.37 -4.13
N LEU A 4 -4.65 2.91 -3.54
CA LEU A 4 -3.29 2.75 -4.05
C LEU A 4 -2.58 1.67 -3.24
N VAL A 5 -2.04 0.65 -3.90
CA VAL A 5 -1.22 -0.37 -3.26
C VAL A 5 0.22 -0.18 -3.75
N ILE A 6 1.14 0.01 -2.80
CA ILE A 6 2.56 0.16 -3.12
C ILE A 6 3.18 -1.23 -3.12
N ALA A 7 3.73 -1.62 -4.25
CA ALA A 7 4.23 -2.98 -4.45
C ALA A 7 5.64 -3.15 -3.89
N GLU A 8 5.83 -4.23 -3.14
CA GLU A 8 7.15 -4.81 -2.91
C GLU A 8 7.36 -5.91 -3.95
N HIS A 9 8.56 -5.98 -4.54
CA HIS A 9 8.85 -6.92 -5.61
C HIS A 9 10.33 -7.26 -5.70
N ASP A 10 10.65 -8.28 -6.49
CA ASP A 10 12.01 -8.72 -6.78
C ASP A 10 12.43 -8.44 -8.23
N LYS A 11 11.78 -7.47 -8.89
CA LYS A 11 11.91 -7.08 -10.30
C LYS A 11 11.23 -8.03 -11.28
N ALA A 12 10.83 -9.22 -10.84
CA ALA A 12 10.13 -10.20 -11.68
C ALA A 12 8.68 -10.38 -11.25
N ARG A 13 8.44 -10.48 -9.95
CA ARG A 13 7.13 -10.79 -9.38
C ARG A 13 6.84 -9.93 -8.16
N LEU A 14 5.55 -9.74 -7.89
CA LEU A 14 5.09 -9.12 -6.65
C LEU A 14 5.38 -10.05 -5.46
N ALA A 15 5.79 -9.46 -4.34
CA ALA A 15 5.90 -10.19 -3.09
C ALA A 15 4.53 -10.67 -2.61
N SER A 16 4.49 -11.78 -1.87
CA SER A 16 3.24 -12.32 -1.33
C SER A 16 2.51 -11.34 -0.42
N ALA A 17 3.27 -10.53 0.34
CA ALA A 17 2.70 -9.48 1.18
C ALA A 17 1.93 -8.44 0.35
N THR A 18 2.43 -8.10 -0.84
CA THR A 18 1.74 -7.19 -1.77
C THR A 18 0.46 -7.82 -2.31
N LEU A 19 0.49 -9.10 -2.66
CA LEU A 19 -0.73 -9.79 -3.10
C LEU A 19 -1.80 -9.78 -2.01
N GLY A 20 -1.40 -9.98 -0.75
CA GLY A 20 -2.30 -9.85 0.40
C GLY A 20 -2.89 -8.44 0.55
N ALA A 21 -2.07 -7.42 0.34
CA ALA A 21 -2.53 -6.04 0.39
C ALA A 21 -3.52 -5.73 -0.75
N ILE A 22 -3.30 -6.26 -1.94
CA ILE A 22 -4.24 -6.11 -3.06
C ILE A 22 -5.59 -6.76 -2.73
N THR A 23 -5.56 -7.96 -2.15
CA THR A 23 -6.79 -8.63 -1.70
C THR A 23 -7.52 -7.80 -0.66
N ALA A 24 -6.81 -7.25 0.32
CA ALA A 24 -7.40 -6.38 1.33
C ALA A 24 -7.98 -5.10 0.71
N ALA A 25 -7.32 -4.54 -0.31
CA ALA A 25 -7.78 -3.33 -0.99
C ALA A 25 -9.16 -3.51 -1.63
N SER A 26 -9.52 -4.73 -2.02
CA SER A 26 -10.84 -5.00 -2.59
C SER A 26 -11.99 -4.71 -1.62
N ARG A 27 -11.71 -4.67 -0.32
CA ARG A 27 -12.71 -4.35 0.71
C ARG A 27 -13.15 -2.89 0.68
N PHE A 28 -12.39 -2.00 0.03
CA PHE A 28 -12.79 -0.60 -0.15
C PHE A 28 -13.84 -0.44 -1.24
N GLY A 29 -14.04 -1.43 -2.11
CA GLY A 29 -15.12 -1.45 -3.08
C GLY A 29 -14.92 -0.59 -4.33
N GLY A 30 -13.78 0.09 -4.44
CA GLY A 30 -13.47 0.92 -5.60
C GLY A 30 -12.40 0.32 -6.49
N GLU A 31 -11.80 1.15 -7.32
CA GLU A 31 -10.71 0.76 -8.19
C GLU A 31 -9.40 0.61 -7.42
N ILE A 32 -8.54 -0.30 -7.87
CA ILE A 32 -7.25 -0.58 -7.25
C ILE A 32 -6.15 -0.26 -8.24
N ASP A 33 -5.28 0.67 -7.87
CA ASP A 33 -4.07 0.98 -8.61
C ASP A 33 -2.87 0.41 -7.86
N VAL A 34 -1.99 -0.28 -8.57
CA VAL A 34 -0.76 -0.83 -8.00
C VAL A 34 0.42 0.00 -8.50
N LEU A 35 1.18 0.57 -7.56
CA LEU A 35 2.38 1.34 -7.87
C LEU A 35 3.60 0.42 -7.81
N VAL A 36 4.28 0.30 -8.95
CA VAL A 36 5.52 -0.46 -9.08
C VAL A 36 6.67 0.53 -9.31
N VAL A 37 7.62 0.54 -8.39
CA VAL A 37 8.76 1.47 -8.42
C VAL A 37 10.05 0.68 -8.44
N GLY A 38 10.97 1.03 -9.31
CA GLY A 38 12.27 0.37 -9.39
C GLY A 38 13.09 0.84 -10.57
N ASP A 39 14.24 0.19 -10.77
CA ASP A 39 15.11 0.46 -11.92
C ASP A 39 14.82 -0.46 -13.12
N ALA A 40 14.10 -1.55 -12.90
CA ALA A 40 13.66 -2.49 -13.94
C ALA A 40 12.29 -3.03 -13.54
N CYS A 41 11.21 -2.50 -14.12
CA CYS A 41 9.84 -2.75 -13.68
C CYS A 41 8.96 -3.47 -14.69
N ASP A 42 9.43 -3.75 -15.92
CA ASP A 42 8.57 -4.28 -16.96
C ASP A 42 7.99 -5.66 -16.60
N ALA A 43 8.83 -6.58 -16.09
CA ALA A 43 8.36 -7.92 -15.74
C ALA A 43 7.39 -7.90 -14.57
N VAL A 44 7.69 -7.13 -13.52
CA VAL A 44 6.82 -7.07 -12.36
C VAL A 44 5.53 -6.30 -12.66
N ALA A 45 5.58 -5.29 -13.50
CA ALA A 45 4.37 -4.59 -13.95
C ALA A 45 3.46 -5.53 -14.74
N ALA A 46 4.03 -6.37 -15.60
CA ALA A 46 3.29 -7.40 -16.31
C ALA A 46 2.64 -8.41 -15.35
N HIS A 47 3.38 -8.85 -14.32
CA HIS A 47 2.82 -9.72 -13.29
C HIS A 47 1.66 -9.05 -12.56
N ALA A 48 1.84 -7.79 -12.14
CA ALA A 48 0.80 -7.05 -11.44
C ALA A 48 -0.48 -6.91 -12.28
N SER A 49 -0.34 -6.72 -13.58
CA SER A 49 -1.48 -6.58 -14.48
C SER A 49 -2.29 -7.87 -14.63
N THR A 50 -1.75 -9.03 -14.26
CA THR A 50 -2.47 -10.30 -14.29
C THR A 50 -3.31 -10.54 -13.04
N VAL A 51 -3.14 -9.77 -11.98
CA VAL A 51 -3.89 -9.93 -10.74
C VAL A 51 -5.33 -9.41 -10.98
N GLN A 52 -6.30 -10.28 -10.74
CA GLN A 52 -7.68 -10.09 -11.19
C GLN A 52 -8.33 -8.79 -10.68
N SER A 53 -8.03 -8.38 -9.45
CA SER A 53 -8.67 -7.22 -8.83
C SER A 53 -7.98 -5.89 -9.14
N VAL A 54 -6.84 -5.91 -9.84
CA VAL A 54 -6.08 -4.70 -10.15
C VAL A 54 -6.72 -3.97 -11.33
N THR A 55 -7.02 -2.69 -11.14
CA THR A 55 -7.60 -1.83 -12.18
C THR A 55 -6.51 -1.25 -13.08
N ARG A 56 -5.45 -0.69 -12.46
CA ARG A 56 -4.32 -0.10 -13.19
C ARG A 56 -3.01 -0.45 -12.51
N VAL A 57 -1.95 -0.52 -13.31
CA VAL A 57 -0.59 -0.58 -12.80
C VAL A 57 0.11 0.73 -13.17
N LEU A 58 0.63 1.40 -12.14
CA LEU A 58 1.40 2.62 -12.29
C LEU A 58 2.88 2.25 -12.17
N LYS A 59 3.62 2.38 -13.27
CA LYS A 59 5.02 2.02 -13.30
C LYS A 59 5.88 3.29 -13.21
N ALA A 60 6.76 3.36 -12.22
CA ALA A 60 7.75 4.41 -12.07
C ALA A 60 9.15 3.79 -12.15
N GLU A 61 9.81 3.95 -13.28
CA GLU A 61 11.09 3.33 -13.55
C GLU A 61 12.15 4.39 -13.77
N ALA A 62 13.21 4.32 -12.98
CA ALA A 62 14.38 5.19 -13.11
C ALA A 62 15.57 4.57 -12.38
N PRO A 63 16.81 4.86 -12.80
CA PRO A 63 18.00 4.30 -12.14
C PRO A 63 18.07 4.62 -10.64
N TYR A 64 17.64 5.79 -10.22
CA TYR A 64 17.70 6.19 -8.80
C TYR A 64 16.69 5.46 -7.92
N TYR A 65 15.77 4.70 -8.49
CA TYR A 65 14.87 3.83 -7.71
C TYR A 65 15.47 2.43 -7.46
N GLY A 66 16.64 2.13 -8.03
CA GLY A 66 17.22 0.79 -7.96
C GLY A 66 17.51 0.32 -6.55
N ASP A 67 17.87 1.22 -5.65
CA ASP A 67 18.15 0.90 -4.25
C ASP A 67 16.87 0.79 -3.40
N GLY A 68 15.70 1.08 -4.00
CA GLY A 68 14.42 0.94 -3.32
C GLY A 68 14.28 1.78 -2.06
N THR A 69 14.86 2.98 -2.03
CA THR A 69 14.82 3.80 -0.82
C THR A 69 13.40 4.22 -0.50
N ALA A 70 13.01 4.00 0.77
CA ALA A 70 11.68 4.33 1.24
C ALA A 70 11.36 5.82 1.05
N GLU A 71 12.36 6.68 1.15
CA GLU A 71 12.19 8.13 0.99
C GLU A 71 11.72 8.49 -0.41
N ASN A 72 12.36 7.94 -1.45
CA ASN A 72 12.00 8.22 -2.84
C ASN A 72 10.62 7.67 -3.19
N ILE A 73 10.31 6.47 -2.73
CA ILE A 73 9.02 5.84 -2.98
C ILE A 73 7.92 6.59 -2.23
N ALA A 74 8.17 6.98 -0.98
CA ALA A 74 7.20 7.73 -0.19
C ALA A 74 6.87 9.09 -0.81
N ALA A 75 7.86 9.79 -1.34
CA ALA A 75 7.65 11.07 -2.02
C ALA A 75 6.76 10.90 -3.25
N LEU A 76 6.98 9.84 -4.03
CA LEU A 76 6.16 9.54 -5.20
C LEU A 76 4.72 9.19 -4.80
N ALA A 77 4.56 8.33 -3.80
CA ALA A 77 3.24 7.94 -3.31
C ALA A 77 2.47 9.16 -2.78
N GLN A 78 3.15 10.05 -2.06
CA GLN A 78 2.56 11.28 -1.55
C GLN A 78 2.05 12.16 -2.71
N ARG A 79 2.82 12.32 -3.77
CA ARG A 79 2.38 13.11 -4.92
C ARG A 79 1.15 12.51 -5.60
N LEU A 80 1.10 11.19 -5.71
CA LEU A 80 -0.06 10.51 -6.28
C LEU A 80 -1.30 10.65 -5.40
N ALA A 81 -1.13 10.53 -4.08
CA ALA A 81 -2.24 10.52 -3.13
C ALA A 81 -2.73 11.91 -2.75
N SER A 82 -1.88 12.94 -2.81
CA SER A 82 -2.23 14.30 -2.35
C SER A 82 -3.30 14.97 -3.22
N GLY A 83 -3.55 14.46 -4.40
CA GLY A 83 -4.59 14.99 -5.30
C GLY A 83 -6.02 14.61 -4.90
N GLY A 84 -6.23 13.89 -3.80
CA GLY A 84 -7.55 13.46 -3.35
C GLY A 84 -8.15 12.30 -4.13
N ALA A 85 -7.37 11.67 -5.01
CA ALA A 85 -7.85 10.58 -5.86
C ALA A 85 -7.96 9.25 -5.12
N TYR A 86 -7.25 9.10 -3.99
CA TYR A 86 -7.17 7.85 -3.25
C TYR A 86 -7.81 7.96 -1.88
N ARG A 87 -8.65 6.99 -1.55
CA ARG A 87 -9.22 6.83 -0.20
C ARG A 87 -8.23 6.22 0.74
N ALA A 88 -7.34 5.37 0.24
CA ALA A 88 -6.36 4.66 1.06
C ALA A 88 -5.10 4.36 0.26
N VAL A 89 -3.98 4.27 0.99
CA VAL A 89 -2.69 3.82 0.49
C VAL A 89 -2.28 2.62 1.33
N LEU A 90 -2.10 1.47 0.71
CA LEU A 90 -1.80 0.20 1.36
C LEU A 90 -0.43 -0.33 0.96
N ALA A 91 0.22 -1.00 1.90
CA ALA A 91 1.37 -1.86 1.64
C ALA A 91 1.26 -3.11 2.50
N GLY A 92 1.95 -4.18 2.13
CA GLY A 92 2.05 -5.37 2.98
C GLY A 92 2.82 -5.07 4.26
N ALA A 93 2.52 -5.80 5.34
CA ALA A 93 3.18 -5.63 6.64
C ALA A 93 4.53 -6.35 6.69
N SER A 94 5.35 -6.15 5.68
CA SER A 94 6.74 -6.58 5.60
C SER A 94 7.66 -5.48 6.10
N SER A 95 8.96 -5.76 6.20
CA SER A 95 9.94 -4.73 6.54
C SER A 95 9.90 -3.55 5.58
N PHE A 96 9.69 -3.82 4.29
CA PHE A 96 9.50 -2.79 3.27
C PHE A 96 8.30 -1.89 3.60
N GLY A 97 7.13 -2.49 3.80
CA GLY A 97 5.90 -1.76 4.07
C GLY A 97 5.96 -0.99 5.39
N LYS A 98 6.54 -1.59 6.43
CA LYS A 98 6.67 -0.97 7.76
C LYS A 98 7.63 0.21 7.77
N ASN A 99 8.60 0.23 6.87
CA ASN A 99 9.51 1.36 6.71
C ASN A 99 8.87 2.47 5.87
N LEU A 100 8.09 2.09 4.86
CA LEU A 100 7.53 3.00 3.86
C LEU A 100 6.30 3.76 4.36
N THR A 101 5.34 3.05 4.96
CA THR A 101 4.02 3.63 5.24
C THR A 101 4.04 4.77 6.26
N PRO A 102 4.84 4.74 7.33
CA PRO A 102 4.92 5.90 8.22
C PRO A 102 5.44 7.15 7.54
N ARG A 103 6.35 6.98 6.56
CA ARG A 103 6.88 8.11 5.79
C ARG A 103 5.82 8.71 4.88
N VAL A 104 5.05 7.85 4.22
CA VAL A 104 3.92 8.30 3.38
C VAL A 104 2.90 9.05 4.23
N ALA A 105 2.53 8.48 5.38
CA ALA A 105 1.56 9.09 6.28
C ALA A 105 2.03 10.46 6.78
N ALA A 106 3.31 10.56 7.16
CA ALA A 106 3.88 11.83 7.60
C ALA A 106 3.82 12.89 6.51
N LEU A 107 4.14 12.52 5.26
CA LEU A 107 4.09 13.45 4.13
C LEU A 107 2.65 13.87 3.79
N LEU A 108 1.67 13.02 4.06
CA LEU A 108 0.24 13.31 3.85
C LEU A 108 -0.41 13.95 5.08
N ASP A 109 0.34 14.11 6.16
CA ASP A 109 -0.15 14.66 7.44
C ASP A 109 -1.33 13.86 8.01
N VAL A 110 -1.21 12.53 7.98
CA VAL A 110 -2.19 11.62 8.57
C VAL A 110 -1.48 10.60 9.46
N ALA A 111 -2.24 9.97 10.35
CA ALA A 111 -1.72 8.90 11.19
C ALA A 111 -1.79 7.56 10.45
N PRO A 112 -0.70 6.78 10.41
CA PRO A 112 -0.74 5.45 9.81
C PRO A 112 -1.46 4.46 10.72
N VAL A 113 -2.06 3.44 10.12
CA VAL A 113 -2.61 2.29 10.85
C VAL A 113 -1.82 1.05 10.42
N SER A 114 -1.09 0.47 11.37
CA SER A 114 -0.19 -0.65 11.07
C SER A 114 -0.79 -1.99 11.45
N ASP A 115 -0.31 -3.03 10.76
CA ASP A 115 -0.67 -4.43 11.04
C ASP A 115 -2.17 -4.70 10.99
N VAL A 116 -2.86 -4.11 10.04
CA VAL A 116 -4.29 -4.32 9.86
C VAL A 116 -4.53 -5.78 9.43
N ILE A 117 -5.41 -6.48 10.14
CA ILE A 117 -5.78 -7.87 9.85
C ILE A 117 -7.18 -7.98 9.23
N ALA A 118 -8.00 -6.94 9.31
CA ALA A 118 -9.31 -6.91 8.68
C ALA A 118 -9.71 -5.49 8.34
N ILE A 119 -10.33 -5.33 7.17
CA ILE A 119 -10.96 -4.09 6.72
C ILE A 119 -12.45 -4.38 6.69
N GLU A 120 -13.18 -3.83 7.66
CA GLU A 120 -14.64 -4.04 7.75
C GLU A 120 -15.39 -3.12 6.79
N ALA A 121 -14.89 -1.91 6.65
CA ALA A 121 -15.39 -0.89 5.74
C ALA A 121 -14.32 0.20 5.60
N PRO A 122 -14.42 1.11 4.62
CA PRO A 122 -13.52 2.25 4.57
C PRO A 122 -13.56 3.02 5.90
N GLY A 123 -12.40 3.21 6.52
CA GLY A 123 -12.29 3.86 7.82
C GLY A 123 -12.53 2.98 9.03
N ARG A 124 -12.79 1.69 8.84
CA ARG A 124 -13.05 0.74 9.96
C ARG A 124 -12.17 -0.48 9.81
N TYR A 125 -11.18 -0.59 10.71
CA TYR A 125 -10.13 -1.60 10.63
C TYR A 125 -10.01 -2.37 11.94
N ARG A 126 -9.38 -3.55 11.88
CA ARG A 126 -8.99 -4.31 13.07
C ARG A 126 -7.49 -4.57 13.03
N ARG A 127 -6.85 -4.42 14.17
CA ARG A 127 -5.42 -4.67 14.31
C ARG A 127 -5.12 -5.33 15.67
N PRO A 128 -4.09 -6.20 15.74
CA PRO A 128 -3.66 -6.77 17.00
C PRO A 128 -2.82 -5.78 17.81
N ILE A 129 -2.93 -5.84 19.13
CA ILE A 129 -2.04 -5.15 20.08
C ILE A 129 -1.57 -6.15 21.12
N TYR A 130 -0.65 -5.74 21.98
CA TYR A 130 -0.07 -6.60 23.04
C TYR A 130 0.44 -7.94 22.48
N ALA A 131 1.35 -7.87 21.49
CA ALA A 131 1.95 -9.04 20.84
C ALA A 131 0.91 -10.04 20.29
N GLY A 132 -0.21 -9.52 19.80
CA GLY A 132 -1.26 -10.33 19.18
C GLY A 132 -2.29 -10.89 20.14
N ASN A 133 -2.19 -10.60 21.44
CA ASN A 133 -3.13 -11.14 22.43
C ASN A 133 -4.51 -10.46 22.40
N VAL A 134 -4.59 -9.26 21.89
CA VAL A 134 -5.84 -8.50 21.82
C VAL A 134 -6.01 -7.92 20.43
N ILE A 135 -7.20 -8.07 19.86
CA ILE A 135 -7.58 -7.47 18.58
C ILE A 135 -8.50 -6.29 18.88
N VAL A 136 -8.13 -5.11 18.40
CA VAL A 136 -8.91 -3.89 18.63
C VAL A 136 -9.46 -3.33 17.34
N PRO A 137 -10.67 -2.74 17.38
CA PRO A 137 -11.18 -1.96 16.26
C PRO A 137 -10.49 -0.60 16.22
N VAL A 138 -10.25 -0.09 15.01
CA VAL A 138 -9.73 1.25 14.77
C VAL A 138 -10.68 1.93 13.80
N GLU A 139 -11.13 3.14 14.15
CA GLU A 139 -11.92 3.96 13.27
C GLU A 139 -11.13 5.18 12.84
N SER A 140 -11.27 5.55 11.58
CA SER A 140 -10.58 6.70 10.99
C SER A 140 -11.55 7.54 10.19
N ASP A 141 -11.51 8.84 10.40
CA ASP A 141 -12.20 9.84 9.61
C ASP A 141 -11.23 10.71 8.79
N GLN A 142 -10.00 10.26 8.65
CA GLN A 142 -8.97 10.97 7.88
C GLN A 142 -9.33 10.98 6.40
N PRO A 143 -8.88 12.01 5.64
CA PRO A 143 -9.18 12.11 4.20
C PRO A 143 -8.55 10.97 3.39
N VAL A 144 -7.43 10.45 3.85
CA VAL A 144 -6.76 9.28 3.26
C VAL A 144 -6.20 8.43 4.39
N ASP A 145 -6.41 7.13 4.33
CA ASP A 145 -5.85 6.19 5.29
C ASP A 145 -4.60 5.53 4.72
N VAL A 146 -3.54 5.46 5.52
CA VAL A 146 -2.29 4.79 5.15
C VAL A 146 -2.13 3.57 6.04
N LEU A 147 -2.14 2.39 5.43
CA LEU A 147 -2.23 1.11 6.16
C LEU A 147 -1.10 0.17 5.77
N THR A 148 -0.57 -0.59 6.76
CA THR A 148 0.05 -1.87 6.44
C THR A 148 -0.92 -2.98 6.75
N VAL A 149 -0.93 -4.00 5.91
CA VAL A 149 -1.88 -5.11 5.98
C VAL A 149 -1.12 -6.41 6.17
N ARG A 150 -1.49 -7.17 7.21
CA ARG A 150 -0.98 -8.52 7.43
C ARG A 150 -1.76 -9.51 6.57
N ALA A 151 -1.04 -10.43 5.98
CA ALA A 151 -1.62 -11.49 5.18
C ALA A 151 -2.33 -12.54 6.06
#